data_ce3d2936f9e3c8ba04a88645643b0086
#
_entry.id   ce3d2936f9e3c8ba04a88645643b0086
#
_cell.length_a   1.000
_cell.length_b   1.000
_cell.length_c   1.000
_cell.angle_alpha   90.00
_cell.angle_beta   90.00
_cell.angle_gamma   90.00
#
_symmetry.space_group_name_H-M   'P 1'
#
loop_
_entity.id
_entity.type
_entity.pdbx_description
1 polymer ?
#
loop_
_entity_poly.entity_id
_entity_poly.type
_entity_poly.pdbx_seq_one_letter_code
_entity_poly.pdbx_strand_id
1 'polypeptide(L)'
;MNFLKFKNKKLFYESIAISKLANKIKTPFYLYSLGQLKFNFNNFKKVFKKISPIICFSVKSNSNLKLISELKKLGSGADVVSIGELKIALKAGISPKKIVFSGVGKTEEEIDFAIKKEILLINAESEAEIITINRIAKKNNKVIPVGIRINPNISGKTNKKISTGNKDNKFGVSMNTCLQIFNNQYHYEFIKFEAISVHIGSQIMEVNPFKKVLNALSEFNKKINQIGINLKYIDLGGGTGIPYSDDEKNFNLERYSDLVFNFKKINNVEIIFEPGRSICGNTGILVSKVIYLKDTSKKKFVIIDAAMNDLIRPALYGAKHQIHPLLKNNSNINKNTEFVGPVCESSDTFISYNKYQKLNEGDYVCINNIGAYGRSLASNYNTRPYCAEILINKNKYKVIRPRQKLESLIN
;
A
#
# COMPACT_ATOMS: atom_id res chain seq x y z
N MET A 1 2.77 -9.75 17.69
CA MET A 1 2.70 -8.71 18.77
C MET A 1 1.52 -7.80 18.42
N ASN A 2 0.55 -7.63 19.32
CA ASN A 2 -0.62 -6.78 19.04
C ASN A 2 -0.44 -5.42 19.72
N PHE A 3 -0.25 -4.35 18.94
CA PHE A 3 -0.06 -2.99 19.43
C PHE A 3 -1.39 -2.29 19.76
N LEU A 4 -2.51 -2.74 19.16
CA LEU A 4 -3.85 -2.26 19.45
C LEU A 4 -4.56 -3.27 20.36
N LYS A 5 -4.84 -2.92 21.62
CA LYS A 5 -5.41 -3.86 22.60
C LYS A 5 -6.25 -3.18 23.65
N PHE A 6 -7.24 -3.90 24.14
CA PHE A 6 -7.99 -3.48 25.32
C PHE A 6 -7.22 -3.77 26.62
N LYS A 7 -7.23 -2.79 27.52
CA LYS A 7 -6.80 -2.91 28.93
C LYS A 7 -7.84 -2.22 29.80
N ASN A 8 -8.37 -2.94 30.79
CA ASN A 8 -9.40 -2.40 31.70
C ASN A 8 -10.52 -1.67 30.92
N LYS A 9 -11.12 -2.37 29.94
CA LYS A 9 -12.18 -1.87 29.06
C LYS A 9 -11.79 -0.70 28.11
N LYS A 10 -10.62 -0.08 28.26
CA LYS A 10 -10.13 1.01 27.40
C LYS A 10 -9.27 0.47 26.27
N LEU A 11 -9.45 1.01 25.07
CA LEU A 11 -8.63 0.66 23.92
C LEU A 11 -7.33 1.49 23.93
N PHE A 12 -6.22 0.78 23.88
CA PHE A 12 -4.86 1.34 23.80
C PHE A 12 -4.24 1.08 22.44
N TYR A 13 -3.52 2.07 21.94
CA TYR A 13 -2.58 1.88 20.85
C TYR A 13 -1.17 2.12 21.40
N GLU A 14 -0.29 1.10 21.29
CA GLU A 14 0.97 1.02 22.03
C GLU A 14 0.74 1.18 23.56
N SER A 15 1.20 2.29 24.14
CA SER A 15 1.01 2.60 25.57
C SER A 15 0.05 3.73 25.84
N ILE A 16 -0.66 4.25 24.83
CA ILE A 16 -1.57 5.38 24.96
C ILE A 16 -3.03 4.90 24.86
N ALA A 17 -3.86 5.24 25.85
CA ALA A 17 -5.30 5.10 25.74
C ALA A 17 -5.82 6.09 24.69
N ILE A 18 -6.45 5.56 23.62
CA ILE A 18 -6.86 6.36 22.46
C ILE A 18 -7.88 7.44 22.85
N SER A 19 -8.73 7.16 23.85
CA SER A 19 -9.70 8.12 24.39
C SER A 19 -9.04 9.41 24.93
N LYS A 20 -7.82 9.32 25.50
CA LYS A 20 -7.07 10.50 25.93
C LYS A 20 -6.67 11.41 24.76
N LEU A 21 -6.40 10.82 23.58
CA LEU A 21 -6.10 11.58 22.36
C LEU A 21 -7.39 12.16 21.76
N ALA A 22 -8.47 11.37 21.70
CA ALA A 22 -9.75 11.79 21.15
C ALA A 22 -10.36 12.98 21.89
N ASN A 23 -10.09 13.12 23.20
CA ASN A 23 -10.51 14.27 23.99
C ASN A 23 -9.66 15.55 23.74
N LYS A 24 -8.44 15.39 23.17
CA LYS A 24 -7.52 16.52 22.93
C LYS A 24 -7.44 16.94 21.46
N ILE A 25 -7.72 16.02 20.58
CA ILE A 25 -7.57 16.19 19.13
C ILE A 25 -8.92 16.03 18.48
N LYS A 26 -9.33 17.04 17.70
CA LYS A 26 -10.61 17.02 16.97
C LYS A 26 -10.68 15.78 16.06
N THR A 27 -11.73 14.98 16.22
CA THR A 27 -12.04 13.85 15.33
C THR A 27 -12.65 14.35 13.99
N PRO A 28 -12.65 13.52 12.92
CA PRO A 28 -11.90 12.29 12.81
C PRO A 28 -10.40 12.55 12.60
N PHE A 29 -9.53 11.63 12.98
CA PHE A 29 -8.10 11.72 12.72
C PHE A 29 -7.48 10.34 12.49
N TYR A 30 -6.44 10.28 11.64
CA TYR A 30 -5.66 9.07 11.46
C TYR A 30 -4.62 8.95 12.58
N LEU A 31 -4.47 7.74 13.11
CA LEU A 31 -3.51 7.44 14.17
C LEU A 31 -2.65 6.26 13.75
N TYR A 32 -1.35 6.47 13.65
CA TYR A 32 -0.38 5.45 13.26
C TYR A 32 0.50 5.03 14.42
N SER A 33 0.85 3.74 14.50
CA SER A 33 1.83 3.20 15.45
C SER A 33 3.18 3.04 14.77
N LEU A 34 4.19 3.72 15.30
CA LEU A 34 5.57 3.55 14.87
C LEU A 34 6.11 2.17 15.26
N GLY A 35 5.73 1.66 16.42
CA GLY A 35 6.09 0.33 16.88
C GLY A 35 5.60 -0.75 15.92
N GLN A 36 4.33 -0.69 15.50
CA GLN A 36 3.75 -1.63 14.53
C GLN A 36 4.44 -1.52 13.16
N LEU A 37 4.70 -0.28 12.68
CA LEU A 37 5.39 -0.05 11.41
C LEU A 37 6.79 -0.68 11.41
N LYS A 38 7.56 -0.43 12.46
CA LYS A 38 8.90 -1.02 12.63
C LYS A 38 8.85 -2.54 12.73
N PHE A 39 7.89 -3.08 13.48
CA PHE A 39 7.71 -4.52 13.62
C PHE A 39 7.43 -5.18 12.27
N ASN A 40 6.48 -4.65 11.49
CA ASN A 40 6.12 -5.21 10.19
C ASN A 40 7.30 -5.22 9.22
N PHE A 41 8.00 -4.08 9.09
CA PHE A 41 9.15 -3.98 8.19
C PHE A 41 10.30 -4.91 8.61
N ASN A 42 10.63 -4.93 9.89
CA ASN A 42 11.69 -5.80 10.41
C ASN A 42 11.33 -7.28 10.31
N ASN A 43 10.06 -7.65 10.51
CA ASN A 43 9.59 -9.01 10.31
C ASN A 43 9.71 -9.44 8.85
N PHE A 44 9.27 -8.59 7.91
CA PHE A 44 9.46 -8.83 6.47
C PHE A 44 10.95 -9.03 6.14
N LYS A 45 11.80 -8.11 6.56
CA LYS A 45 13.25 -8.18 6.35
C LYS A 45 13.87 -9.45 6.98
N LYS A 46 13.41 -9.86 8.17
CA LYS A 46 13.87 -11.07 8.87
C LYS A 46 13.51 -12.34 8.10
N VAL A 47 12.27 -12.45 7.64
CA VAL A 47 11.79 -13.62 6.91
C VAL A 47 12.55 -13.79 5.60
N PHE A 48 12.81 -12.71 4.89
CA PHE A 48 13.57 -12.74 3.62
C PHE A 48 15.10 -12.58 3.78
N LYS A 49 15.65 -12.75 4.99
CA LYS A 49 17.08 -12.54 5.27
C LYS A 49 18.00 -13.36 4.37
N LYS A 50 17.66 -14.64 4.11
CA LYS A 50 18.46 -15.54 3.26
C LYS A 50 18.54 -15.07 1.81
N ILE A 51 17.55 -14.33 1.33
CA ILE A 51 17.44 -13.79 -0.03
C ILE A 51 18.18 -12.46 -0.13
N SER A 52 18.22 -11.70 0.98
CA SER A 52 18.78 -10.34 1.04
C SER A 52 18.20 -9.39 -0.04
N PRO A 53 16.85 -9.28 -0.19
CA PRO A 53 16.25 -8.52 -1.28
C PRO A 53 16.38 -7.02 -1.07
N ILE A 54 16.23 -6.25 -2.16
CA ILE A 54 15.95 -4.83 -2.08
C ILE A 54 14.46 -4.68 -1.75
N ILE A 55 14.14 -4.06 -0.62
CA ILE A 55 12.75 -3.83 -0.18
C ILE A 55 12.38 -2.38 -0.45
N CYS A 56 11.58 -2.13 -1.46
CA CYS A 56 11.08 -0.81 -1.87
C CYS A 56 9.66 -0.61 -1.34
N PHE A 57 9.49 0.17 -0.27
CA PHE A 57 8.16 0.47 0.25
C PHE A 57 7.30 1.16 -0.80
N SER A 58 6.10 0.65 -1.05
CA SER A 58 5.15 1.18 -2.04
C SER A 58 4.50 2.47 -1.52
N VAL A 59 4.99 3.62 -1.96
CA VAL A 59 4.62 4.96 -1.46
C VAL A 59 3.13 5.24 -1.66
N LYS A 60 2.53 4.75 -2.76
CA LYS A 60 1.08 4.85 -3.03
C LYS A 60 0.21 4.30 -1.91
N SER A 61 0.71 3.37 -1.10
CA SER A 61 -0.04 2.84 0.04
C SER A 61 -0.16 3.83 1.19
N ASN A 62 0.88 4.63 1.44
CA ASN A 62 0.88 5.74 2.41
C ASN A 62 2.04 6.69 2.12
N SER A 63 1.72 7.87 1.61
CA SER A 63 2.69 8.89 1.20
C SER A 63 3.10 9.87 2.33
N ASN A 64 2.87 9.53 3.60
CA ASN A 64 3.27 10.40 4.69
C ASN A 64 4.80 10.43 4.84
N LEU A 65 5.39 11.61 4.63
CA LEU A 65 6.84 11.84 4.67
C LEU A 65 7.50 11.28 5.95
N LYS A 66 6.84 11.44 7.10
CA LYS A 66 7.40 10.97 8.38
C LYS A 66 7.46 9.45 8.46
N LEU A 67 6.42 8.76 7.99
CA LEU A 67 6.41 7.28 7.96
C LEU A 67 7.48 6.75 7.02
N ILE A 68 7.63 7.34 5.84
CA ILE A 68 8.66 6.97 4.85
C ILE A 68 10.07 7.23 5.43
N SER A 69 10.27 8.36 6.13
CA SER A 69 11.55 8.65 6.79
C SER A 69 11.90 7.62 7.89
N GLU A 70 10.90 7.10 8.62
CA GLU A 70 11.15 6.03 9.60
C GLU A 70 11.47 4.70 8.92
N LEU A 71 10.83 4.37 7.79
CA LEU A 71 11.17 3.19 6.99
C LEU A 71 12.57 3.28 6.37
N LYS A 72 12.97 4.46 5.89
CA LYS A 72 14.34 4.71 5.41
C LYS A 72 15.40 4.37 6.47
N LYS A 73 15.15 4.71 7.75
CA LYS A 73 16.07 4.37 8.85
C LYS A 73 16.24 2.86 9.05
N LEU A 74 15.25 2.06 8.62
CA LEU A 74 15.28 0.60 8.65
C LEU A 74 15.95 -0.02 7.41
N GLY A 75 16.33 0.82 6.44
CA GLY A 75 16.98 0.41 5.20
C GLY A 75 16.05 0.26 3.99
N SER A 76 14.79 0.69 4.10
CA SER A 76 13.83 0.65 2.99
C SER A 76 14.27 1.52 1.81
N GLY A 77 14.06 1.02 0.59
CA GLY A 77 13.90 1.77 -0.65
C GLY A 77 12.46 2.26 -0.81
N ALA A 78 12.12 2.72 -2.02
CA ALA A 78 10.77 3.15 -2.39
C ALA A 78 10.37 2.65 -3.77
N ASP A 79 9.13 2.17 -3.90
CA ASP A 79 8.39 2.06 -5.15
C ASP A 79 7.50 3.29 -5.28
N VAL A 80 7.69 4.03 -6.38
CA VAL A 80 6.98 5.27 -6.68
C VAL A 80 6.27 5.19 -8.02
N VAL A 81 5.13 5.88 -8.14
CA VAL A 81 4.29 5.87 -9.35
C VAL A 81 3.96 7.26 -9.88
N SER A 82 4.61 8.29 -9.36
CA SER A 82 4.51 9.67 -9.81
C SER A 82 5.73 10.49 -9.38
N ILE A 83 5.95 11.64 -10.02
CA ILE A 83 6.99 12.60 -9.61
C ILE A 83 6.78 13.11 -8.17
N GLY A 84 5.51 13.24 -7.75
CA GLY A 84 5.18 13.63 -6.38
C GLY A 84 5.68 12.62 -5.36
N GLU A 85 5.44 11.33 -5.60
CA GLU A 85 5.95 10.25 -4.75
C GLU A 85 7.48 10.15 -4.78
N LEU A 86 8.10 10.34 -5.96
CA LEU A 86 9.55 10.36 -6.11
C LEU A 86 10.17 11.51 -5.29
N LYS A 87 9.62 12.72 -5.38
CA LYS A 87 10.05 13.87 -4.57
C LYS A 87 9.90 13.61 -3.06
N ILE A 88 8.81 12.96 -2.64
CA ILE A 88 8.59 12.58 -1.24
C ILE A 88 9.64 11.55 -0.78
N ALA A 89 9.92 10.52 -1.57
CA ALA A 89 10.91 9.50 -1.26
C ALA A 89 12.32 10.11 -1.09
N LEU A 90 12.72 10.98 -2.02
CA LEU A 90 13.98 11.73 -1.95
C LEU A 90 14.05 12.64 -0.72
N LYS A 91 12.96 13.40 -0.43
CA LYS A 91 12.86 14.27 0.75
C LYS A 91 12.90 13.48 2.07
N ALA A 92 12.40 12.24 2.07
CA ALA A 92 12.52 11.33 3.21
C ALA A 92 13.96 10.82 3.43
N GLY A 93 14.87 11.08 2.48
CA GLY A 93 16.28 10.69 2.49
C GLY A 93 16.53 9.28 1.95
N ILE A 94 15.60 8.70 1.20
CA ILE A 94 15.83 7.43 0.49
C ILE A 94 16.86 7.67 -0.61
N SER A 95 17.88 6.80 -0.67
CA SER A 95 18.88 6.86 -1.74
C SER A 95 18.23 6.63 -3.11
N PRO A 96 18.52 7.44 -4.13
CA PRO A 96 18.06 7.18 -5.50
C PRO A 96 18.32 5.75 -5.97
N LYS A 97 19.47 5.17 -5.61
CA LYS A 97 19.85 3.79 -5.94
C LYS A 97 19.03 2.71 -5.21
N LYS A 98 17.99 3.10 -4.48
CA LYS A 98 16.96 2.23 -3.87
C LYS A 98 15.54 2.65 -4.24
N ILE A 99 15.37 3.39 -5.34
CA ILE A 99 14.06 3.82 -5.82
C ILE A 99 13.76 3.15 -7.15
N VAL A 100 12.58 2.53 -7.21
CA VAL A 100 11.99 1.96 -8.44
C VAL A 100 10.82 2.83 -8.85
N PHE A 101 10.71 3.18 -10.13
CA PHE A 101 9.59 3.95 -10.67
C PHE A 101 8.73 3.08 -11.57
N SER A 102 7.55 2.74 -11.10
CA SER A 102 6.55 1.90 -11.76
C SER A 102 5.34 2.73 -12.23
N GLY A 103 4.40 2.12 -12.97
CA GLY A 103 3.15 2.75 -13.40
C GLY A 103 3.05 3.00 -14.91
N VAL A 104 1.81 2.93 -15.42
CA VAL A 104 1.49 2.88 -16.87
C VAL A 104 1.47 4.23 -17.60
N GLY A 105 1.66 5.32 -16.90
CA GLY A 105 1.45 6.66 -17.48
C GLY A 105 2.50 7.66 -17.05
N LYS A 106 3.79 7.27 -17.03
CA LYS A 106 4.88 8.21 -16.75
C LYS A 106 4.99 9.23 -17.87
N THR A 107 4.93 10.49 -17.51
CA THR A 107 5.14 11.62 -18.43
C THR A 107 6.62 11.81 -18.76
N GLU A 108 6.92 12.54 -19.83
CA GLU A 108 8.29 12.88 -20.20
C GLU A 108 9.02 13.65 -19.08
N GLU A 109 8.32 14.56 -18.40
CA GLU A 109 8.87 15.30 -17.26
C GLU A 109 9.24 14.37 -16.11
N GLU A 110 8.38 13.39 -15.79
CA GLU A 110 8.62 12.41 -14.73
C GLU A 110 9.79 11.51 -15.05
N ILE A 111 9.90 11.06 -16.32
CA ILE A 111 11.02 10.24 -16.81
C ILE A 111 12.32 11.05 -16.75
N ASP A 112 12.33 12.28 -17.26
CA ASP A 112 13.51 13.16 -17.23
C ASP A 112 14.00 13.41 -15.80
N PHE A 113 13.06 13.71 -14.90
CA PHE A 113 13.38 13.89 -13.49
C PHE A 113 13.98 12.63 -12.85
N ALA A 114 13.43 11.45 -13.13
CA ALA A 114 13.93 10.18 -12.64
C ALA A 114 15.34 9.87 -13.17
N ILE A 115 15.58 10.10 -14.45
CA ILE A 115 16.90 9.94 -15.10
C ILE A 115 17.93 10.89 -14.47
N LYS A 116 17.59 12.17 -14.27
CA LYS A 116 18.48 13.15 -13.63
C LYS A 116 18.82 12.77 -12.18
N LYS A 117 17.90 12.11 -11.47
CA LYS A 117 18.13 11.60 -10.11
C LYS A 117 18.85 10.27 -10.07
N GLU A 118 19.07 9.62 -11.21
CA GLU A 118 19.78 8.33 -11.32
C GLU A 118 19.22 7.28 -10.37
N ILE A 119 17.91 7.11 -10.42
CA ILE A 119 17.22 6.10 -9.59
C ILE A 119 17.69 4.68 -9.94
N LEU A 120 17.33 3.69 -9.11
CA LEU A 120 17.72 2.30 -9.31
C LEU A 120 17.18 1.74 -10.62
N LEU A 121 15.88 1.96 -10.90
CA LEU A 121 15.20 1.29 -12.00
C LEU A 121 13.95 2.08 -12.42
N ILE A 122 13.72 2.18 -13.74
CA ILE A 122 12.43 2.58 -14.30
C ILE A 122 11.78 1.31 -14.87
N ASN A 123 10.64 0.90 -14.34
CA ASN A 123 9.84 -0.22 -14.87
C ASN A 123 8.92 0.30 -15.98
N ALA A 124 9.26 0.03 -17.23
CA ALA A 124 8.46 0.36 -18.40
C ALA A 124 7.28 -0.60 -18.57
N GLU A 125 6.14 -0.08 -18.98
CA GLU A 125 4.87 -0.81 -19.10
C GLU A 125 4.42 -0.99 -20.56
N SER A 126 5.17 -0.41 -21.54
CA SER A 126 4.91 -0.52 -22.97
C SER A 126 6.16 -0.23 -23.79
N GLU A 127 6.19 -0.66 -25.06
CA GLU A 127 7.28 -0.35 -25.99
C GLU A 127 7.33 1.15 -26.31
N ALA A 128 6.20 1.81 -26.45
CA ALA A 128 6.13 3.27 -26.66
C ALA A 128 6.80 4.04 -25.50
N GLU A 129 6.62 3.55 -24.27
CA GLU A 129 7.30 4.13 -23.10
C GLU A 129 8.81 3.89 -23.16
N ILE A 130 9.28 2.71 -23.58
CA ILE A 130 10.70 2.40 -23.76
C ILE A 130 11.35 3.33 -24.78
N ILE A 131 10.69 3.55 -25.93
CA ILE A 131 11.13 4.51 -26.95
C ILE A 131 11.28 5.92 -26.36
N THR A 132 10.30 6.34 -25.58
CA THR A 132 10.31 7.64 -24.91
C THR A 132 11.45 7.74 -23.89
N ILE A 133 11.63 6.71 -23.06
CA ILE A 133 12.73 6.63 -22.09
C ILE A 133 14.08 6.72 -22.80
N ASN A 134 14.29 5.97 -23.88
CA ASN A 134 15.54 5.98 -24.67
C ASN A 134 15.84 7.39 -25.23
N ARG A 135 14.82 8.03 -25.79
CA ARG A 135 14.94 9.40 -26.33
C ARG A 135 15.33 10.43 -25.26
N ILE A 136 14.72 10.34 -24.09
CA ILE A 136 15.02 11.25 -22.96
C ILE A 136 16.39 10.93 -22.37
N ALA A 137 16.77 9.66 -22.26
CA ALA A 137 18.08 9.21 -21.81
C ALA A 137 19.19 9.74 -22.74
N LYS A 138 18.99 9.64 -24.08
CA LYS A 138 19.87 10.25 -25.10
C LYS A 138 20.04 11.74 -24.91
N LYS A 139 18.93 12.49 -24.69
CA LYS A 139 18.96 13.95 -24.40
C LYS A 139 19.80 14.28 -23.16
N ASN A 140 19.79 13.42 -22.14
CA ASN A 140 20.58 13.57 -20.92
C ASN A 140 22.00 12.98 -21.03
N ASN A 141 22.38 12.40 -22.18
CA ASN A 141 23.65 11.67 -22.40
C ASN A 141 23.93 10.63 -21.33
N LYS A 142 22.93 9.81 -20.99
CA LYS A 142 23.02 8.77 -19.94
C LYS A 142 22.47 7.47 -20.42
N VAL A 143 23.19 6.36 -20.18
CA VAL A 143 22.64 5.01 -20.26
C VAL A 143 22.00 4.65 -18.93
N ILE A 144 20.72 4.27 -18.94
CA ILE A 144 19.94 4.08 -17.72
C ILE A 144 19.44 2.65 -17.56
N PRO A 145 19.34 2.13 -16.33
CA PRO A 145 18.76 0.83 -16.05
C PRO A 145 17.23 0.88 -16.21
N VAL A 146 16.70 -0.02 -17.02
CA VAL A 146 15.26 -0.18 -17.28
C VAL A 146 14.84 -1.61 -17.01
N GLY A 147 13.70 -1.77 -16.34
CA GLY A 147 12.96 -3.01 -16.24
C GLY A 147 11.76 -3.00 -17.18
N ILE A 148 11.35 -4.17 -17.64
CA ILE A 148 10.10 -4.33 -18.38
C ILE A 148 9.09 -5.01 -17.46
N ARG A 149 7.95 -4.36 -17.24
CA ARG A 149 6.86 -5.01 -16.53
C ARG A 149 6.13 -5.96 -17.46
N ILE A 150 6.05 -7.21 -17.04
CA ILE A 150 5.33 -8.25 -17.76
C ILE A 150 4.02 -8.60 -17.07
N ASN A 151 3.02 -8.93 -17.86
CA ASN A 151 1.77 -9.52 -17.42
C ASN A 151 1.82 -11.04 -17.64
N PRO A 152 1.93 -11.85 -16.57
CA PRO A 152 2.07 -13.30 -16.70
C PRO A 152 0.73 -14.00 -16.98
N ASN A 153 -0.37 -13.27 -17.09
CA ASN A 153 -1.73 -13.81 -17.19
C ASN A 153 -2.09 -14.79 -16.05
N ILE A 154 -1.69 -14.44 -14.82
CA ILE A 154 -1.96 -15.22 -13.63
C ILE A 154 -2.83 -14.38 -12.68
N SER A 155 -4.02 -14.91 -12.34
CA SER A 155 -4.93 -14.26 -11.38
C SER A 155 -4.42 -14.38 -9.95
N GLY A 156 -4.38 -13.25 -9.23
CA GLY A 156 -4.12 -13.22 -7.80
C GLY A 156 -5.29 -13.68 -6.92
N LYS A 157 -6.43 -14.08 -7.52
CA LYS A 157 -7.67 -14.45 -6.80
C LYS A 157 -8.10 -13.37 -5.79
N THR A 158 -8.03 -12.13 -6.18
CA THR A 158 -8.39 -10.96 -5.36
C THR A 158 -9.53 -10.17 -6.00
N ASN A 159 -10.00 -9.11 -5.35
CA ASN A 159 -11.04 -8.24 -5.90
C ASN A 159 -10.68 -7.77 -7.32
N LYS A 160 -11.63 -7.87 -8.27
CA LYS A 160 -11.41 -7.52 -9.68
C LYS A 160 -10.84 -6.11 -9.88
N LYS A 161 -11.22 -5.14 -9.05
CA LYS A 161 -10.75 -3.74 -9.11
C LYS A 161 -9.28 -3.55 -8.69
N ILE A 162 -8.66 -4.53 -8.02
CA ILE A 162 -7.26 -4.49 -7.57
C ILE A 162 -6.43 -5.67 -8.09
N SER A 163 -6.96 -6.43 -9.05
CA SER A 163 -6.25 -7.45 -9.82
C SER A 163 -5.51 -6.80 -10.97
N THR A 164 -4.24 -7.15 -11.18
CA THR A 164 -3.38 -6.55 -12.23
C THR A 164 -2.67 -7.59 -13.10
N GLY A 165 -2.93 -8.87 -12.87
CA GLY A 165 -2.25 -9.98 -13.57
C GLY A 165 -3.08 -10.68 -14.66
N ASN A 166 -4.27 -10.19 -15.01
CA ASN A 166 -5.12 -10.78 -16.05
C ASN A 166 -4.80 -10.17 -17.43
N LYS A 167 -5.05 -10.94 -18.51
CA LYS A 167 -4.70 -10.60 -19.90
C LYS A 167 -5.19 -9.23 -20.35
N ASP A 168 -6.39 -8.83 -19.93
CA ASP A 168 -7.04 -7.57 -20.39
C ASP A 168 -6.78 -6.38 -19.45
N ASN A 169 -5.84 -6.50 -18.53
CA ASN A 169 -5.45 -5.39 -17.67
C ASN A 169 -4.50 -4.43 -18.42
N LYS A 170 -4.62 -3.13 -18.09
CA LYS A 170 -3.77 -2.08 -18.68
C LYS A 170 -2.29 -2.16 -18.31
N PHE A 171 -1.88 -3.13 -17.48
CA PHE A 171 -0.57 -3.19 -16.87
C PHE A 171 0.35 -4.17 -17.59
N GLY A 172 1.58 -3.69 -17.90
CA GLY A 172 2.66 -4.49 -18.45
C GLY A 172 2.42 -4.99 -19.88
N VAL A 173 3.45 -5.58 -20.44
CA VAL A 173 3.41 -6.23 -21.76
C VAL A 173 3.29 -7.75 -21.61
N SER A 174 2.91 -8.44 -22.69
CA SER A 174 2.96 -9.90 -22.71
C SER A 174 4.41 -10.40 -22.67
N MET A 175 4.63 -11.63 -22.22
CA MET A 175 5.97 -12.26 -22.27
C MET A 175 6.53 -12.30 -23.70
N ASN A 176 5.68 -12.54 -24.71
CA ASN A 176 6.11 -12.56 -26.11
C ASN A 176 6.54 -11.16 -26.59
N THR A 177 5.77 -10.11 -26.26
CA THR A 177 6.15 -8.74 -26.56
C THR A 177 7.45 -8.36 -25.86
N CYS A 178 7.64 -8.78 -24.61
CA CYS A 178 8.89 -8.55 -23.88
C CYS A 178 10.09 -9.20 -24.58
N LEU A 179 9.95 -10.45 -25.08
CA LEU A 179 11.00 -11.11 -25.88
C LEU A 179 11.30 -10.37 -27.18
N GLN A 180 10.27 -9.86 -27.88
CA GLN A 180 10.47 -9.06 -29.09
C GLN A 180 11.26 -7.78 -28.79
N ILE A 181 10.93 -7.08 -27.71
CA ILE A 181 11.68 -5.89 -27.27
C ILE A 181 13.14 -6.25 -26.97
N PHE A 182 13.39 -7.35 -26.28
CA PHE A 182 14.74 -7.79 -25.95
C PHE A 182 15.55 -8.20 -27.19
N ASN A 183 14.95 -8.88 -28.16
CA ASN A 183 15.60 -9.20 -29.43
C ASN A 183 15.99 -7.95 -30.23
N ASN A 184 15.23 -6.85 -30.04
CA ASN A 184 15.47 -5.59 -30.71
C ASN A 184 16.22 -4.57 -29.82
N GLN A 185 16.89 -5.03 -28.73
CA GLN A 185 17.54 -4.14 -27.76
C GLN A 185 18.57 -3.18 -28.36
N TYR A 186 19.18 -3.52 -29.48
CA TYR A 186 20.14 -2.70 -30.19
C TYR A 186 19.57 -1.36 -30.70
N HIS A 187 18.26 -1.24 -30.79
CA HIS A 187 17.59 0.05 -31.11
C HIS A 187 17.54 1.01 -29.91
N TYR A 188 17.83 0.55 -28.71
CA TYR A 188 17.71 1.32 -27.47
C TYR A 188 19.08 1.61 -26.84
N GLU A 189 19.96 2.33 -27.57
CA GLU A 189 21.37 2.56 -27.21
C GLU A 189 21.58 3.19 -25.81
N PHE A 190 20.59 3.96 -25.32
CA PHE A 190 20.65 4.65 -24.03
C PHE A 190 19.89 3.93 -22.93
N ILE A 191 19.52 2.67 -23.16
CA ILE A 191 18.88 1.79 -22.19
C ILE A 191 19.73 0.55 -21.93
N LYS A 192 19.86 0.21 -20.67
CA LYS A 192 20.34 -1.09 -20.24
C LYS A 192 19.18 -1.86 -19.61
N PHE A 193 18.71 -2.90 -20.27
CA PHE A 193 17.70 -3.77 -19.71
C PHE A 193 18.31 -4.62 -18.58
N GLU A 194 17.97 -4.27 -17.33
CA GLU A 194 18.50 -4.94 -16.14
C GLU A 194 17.46 -5.75 -15.36
N ALA A 195 16.17 -5.59 -15.69
CA ALA A 195 15.11 -6.23 -14.91
C ALA A 195 13.88 -6.62 -15.73
N ILE A 196 13.15 -7.59 -15.21
CA ILE A 196 11.70 -7.72 -15.44
C ILE A 196 10.97 -7.51 -14.13
N SER A 197 9.78 -6.91 -14.19
CA SER A 197 8.93 -6.73 -13.02
C SER A 197 7.57 -7.39 -13.23
N VAL A 198 6.96 -7.83 -12.12
CA VAL A 198 5.64 -8.45 -12.12
C VAL A 198 4.85 -8.04 -10.89
N HIS A 199 3.57 -7.72 -11.09
CA HIS A 199 2.66 -7.46 -9.97
C HIS A 199 1.26 -7.97 -10.35
N ILE A 200 0.77 -9.00 -9.66
CA ILE A 200 -0.46 -9.72 -10.04
C ILE A 200 -1.71 -9.27 -9.26
N GLY A 201 -1.57 -8.32 -8.36
CA GLY A 201 -2.69 -7.78 -7.60
C GLY A 201 -2.35 -7.41 -6.16
N SER A 202 -3.35 -6.97 -5.43
CA SER A 202 -3.23 -6.54 -4.04
C SER A 202 -4.19 -7.34 -3.16
N GLN A 203 -3.87 -7.49 -1.86
CA GLN A 203 -4.63 -8.28 -0.89
C GLN A 203 -4.71 -9.77 -1.26
N ILE A 204 -3.61 -10.34 -1.70
CA ILE A 204 -3.50 -11.78 -1.98
C ILE A 204 -3.17 -12.50 -0.67
N MET A 205 -4.05 -13.41 -0.23
CA MET A 205 -3.93 -14.12 1.04
C MET A 205 -3.33 -15.52 0.89
N GLU A 206 -3.20 -16.03 -0.34
CA GLU A 206 -2.67 -17.36 -0.64
C GLU A 206 -1.29 -17.29 -1.29
N VAL A 207 -0.41 -18.25 -0.98
CA VAL A 207 0.95 -18.33 -1.57
C VAL A 207 0.90 -18.92 -2.98
N ASN A 208 -0.11 -19.71 -3.33
CA ASN A 208 -0.15 -20.44 -4.59
C ASN A 208 -0.11 -19.57 -5.86
N PRO A 209 -0.79 -18.39 -5.93
CA PRO A 209 -0.62 -17.47 -7.06
C PRO A 209 0.83 -17.05 -7.27
N PHE A 210 1.55 -16.73 -6.20
CA PHE A 210 2.98 -16.36 -6.27
C PHE A 210 3.85 -17.53 -6.73
N LYS A 211 3.58 -18.77 -6.29
CA LYS A 211 4.28 -19.96 -6.80
C LYS A 211 4.14 -20.10 -8.31
N LYS A 212 2.91 -19.91 -8.85
CA LYS A 212 2.69 -19.96 -10.31
C LYS A 212 3.49 -18.88 -11.05
N VAL A 213 3.54 -17.66 -10.50
CA VAL A 213 4.33 -16.56 -11.05
C VAL A 213 5.82 -16.93 -11.07
N LEU A 214 6.38 -17.42 -9.97
CA LEU A 214 7.79 -17.79 -9.89
C LEU A 214 8.16 -18.89 -10.91
N ASN A 215 7.30 -19.89 -11.12
CA ASN A 215 7.50 -20.93 -12.11
C ASN A 215 7.52 -20.34 -13.54
N ALA A 216 6.52 -19.52 -13.88
CA ALA A 216 6.45 -18.85 -15.18
C ALA A 216 7.67 -17.94 -15.44
N LEU A 217 8.11 -17.21 -14.41
CA LEU A 217 9.30 -16.37 -14.48
C LEU A 217 10.59 -17.17 -14.67
N SER A 218 10.73 -18.34 -14.04
CA SER A 218 11.90 -19.21 -14.24
C SER A 218 12.01 -19.71 -15.69
N GLU A 219 10.89 -20.15 -16.26
CA GLU A 219 10.86 -20.58 -17.66
C GLU A 219 11.13 -19.40 -18.60
N PHE A 220 10.58 -18.24 -18.29
CA PHE A 220 10.77 -17.03 -19.07
C PHE A 220 12.21 -16.52 -19.01
N ASN A 221 12.83 -16.52 -17.83
CA ASN A 221 14.23 -16.11 -17.66
C ASN A 221 15.21 -17.02 -18.44
N LYS A 222 14.92 -18.33 -18.53
CA LYS A 222 15.70 -19.23 -19.39
C LYS A 222 15.67 -18.80 -20.87
N LYS A 223 14.49 -18.42 -21.39
CA LYS A 223 14.34 -17.89 -22.76
C LYS A 223 15.09 -16.58 -22.97
N ILE A 224 15.06 -15.70 -21.98
CA ILE A 224 15.80 -14.42 -22.01
C ILE A 224 17.30 -14.66 -22.04
N ASN A 225 17.81 -15.61 -21.25
CA ASN A 225 19.23 -15.96 -21.22
C ASN A 225 19.68 -16.59 -22.56
N GLN A 226 18.81 -17.38 -23.23
CA GLN A 226 19.10 -17.97 -24.54
C GLN A 226 19.33 -16.94 -25.67
N ILE A 227 18.73 -15.75 -25.54
CA ILE A 227 18.96 -14.63 -26.47
C ILE A 227 20.06 -13.67 -25.98
N GLY A 228 20.90 -14.10 -25.05
CA GLY A 228 22.09 -13.39 -24.61
C GLY A 228 21.84 -12.26 -23.57
N ILE A 229 20.63 -12.13 -23.03
CA ILE A 229 20.33 -11.13 -22.00
C ILE A 229 20.43 -11.76 -20.62
N ASN A 230 21.24 -11.15 -19.76
CA ASN A 230 21.41 -11.55 -18.38
C ASN A 230 20.80 -10.47 -17.46
N LEU A 231 19.62 -10.75 -16.93
CA LEU A 231 18.95 -9.84 -16.00
C LEU A 231 19.67 -9.81 -14.66
N LYS A 232 19.80 -8.61 -14.12
CA LYS A 232 20.34 -8.39 -12.77
C LYS A 232 19.26 -8.53 -11.70
N TYR A 233 18.05 -8.04 -11.99
CA TYR A 233 16.95 -8.01 -11.05
C TYR A 233 15.71 -8.72 -11.57
N ILE A 234 15.01 -9.37 -10.64
CA ILE A 234 13.59 -9.73 -10.80
C ILE A 234 12.81 -8.97 -9.73
N ASP A 235 11.96 -8.06 -10.17
CA ASP A 235 11.06 -7.32 -9.29
C ASP A 235 9.74 -8.07 -9.17
N LEU A 236 9.51 -8.66 -8.01
CA LEU A 236 8.32 -9.45 -7.69
C LEU A 236 7.12 -8.60 -7.23
N GLY A 237 7.29 -7.27 -7.23
CA GLY A 237 6.25 -6.36 -6.79
C GLY A 237 5.87 -6.54 -5.32
N GLY A 238 4.62 -6.25 -5.03
CA GLY A 238 4.03 -6.45 -3.70
C GLY A 238 2.90 -7.45 -3.72
N GLY A 239 1.75 -7.06 -3.18
CA GLY A 239 0.52 -7.83 -3.31
C GLY A 239 0.14 -8.66 -2.09
N THR A 240 1.09 -9.01 -1.20
CA THR A 240 0.81 -9.76 0.03
C THR A 240 -0.22 -9.02 0.90
N GLY A 241 -1.28 -9.76 1.26
CA GLY A 241 -2.40 -9.23 2.03
C GLY A 241 -2.17 -9.23 3.54
N ILE A 242 -3.13 -8.63 4.25
CA ILE A 242 -3.24 -8.66 5.71
C ILE A 242 -4.66 -9.07 6.10
N PRO A 243 -4.89 -9.70 7.25
CA PRO A 243 -6.23 -9.96 7.75
C PRO A 243 -6.94 -8.64 8.12
N TYR A 244 -8.21 -8.53 7.73
CA TYR A 244 -9.10 -7.42 8.10
C TYR A 244 -10.10 -7.81 9.20
N SER A 245 -10.23 -9.11 9.49
CA SER A 245 -11.01 -9.65 10.60
C SER A 245 -10.19 -10.69 11.37
N ASP A 246 -10.63 -11.01 12.58
CA ASP A 246 -9.96 -12.00 13.45
C ASP A 246 -10.07 -13.43 12.89
N ASP A 247 -11.06 -13.69 12.03
CA ASP A 247 -11.28 -15.00 11.39
C ASP A 247 -10.36 -15.25 10.19
N GLU A 248 -9.76 -14.18 9.63
CA GLU A 248 -8.86 -14.29 8.50
C GLU A 248 -7.45 -14.70 8.94
N LYS A 249 -6.88 -15.70 8.25
CA LYS A 249 -5.50 -16.15 8.50
C LYS A 249 -4.50 -15.15 7.93
N ASN A 250 -3.36 -15.03 8.59
CA ASN A 250 -2.24 -14.28 8.04
C ASN A 250 -1.69 -14.94 6.76
N PHE A 251 -1.18 -14.14 5.83
CA PHE A 251 -0.42 -14.64 4.70
C PHE A 251 0.83 -15.38 5.20
N ASN A 252 1.09 -16.57 4.65
CA ASN A 252 2.25 -17.38 5.03
C ASN A 252 3.53 -16.85 4.36
N LEU A 253 4.16 -15.89 5.03
CA LEU A 253 5.33 -15.20 4.53
C LEU A 253 6.58 -16.10 4.48
N GLU A 254 6.71 -17.04 5.42
CA GLU A 254 7.80 -18.01 5.50
C GLU A 254 7.80 -18.92 4.28
N ARG A 255 6.63 -19.54 3.97
CA ARG A 255 6.48 -20.39 2.78
C ARG A 255 6.76 -19.62 1.48
N TYR A 256 6.36 -18.35 1.42
CA TYR A 256 6.66 -17.51 0.26
C TYR A 256 8.16 -17.24 0.17
N SER A 257 8.82 -16.98 1.28
CA SER A 257 10.28 -16.78 1.33
C SER A 257 11.04 -18.02 0.83
N ASP A 258 10.65 -19.22 1.22
CA ASP A 258 11.29 -20.45 0.76
C ASP A 258 11.17 -20.62 -0.76
N LEU A 259 10.00 -20.32 -1.34
CA LEU A 259 9.80 -20.35 -2.80
C LEU A 259 10.70 -19.34 -3.52
N VAL A 260 10.79 -18.11 -3.01
CA VAL A 260 11.62 -17.06 -3.60
C VAL A 260 13.11 -17.37 -3.44
N PHE A 261 13.51 -17.96 -2.32
CA PHE A 261 14.91 -18.39 -2.12
C PHE A 261 15.33 -19.42 -3.18
N ASN A 262 14.53 -20.45 -3.41
CA ASN A 262 14.79 -21.45 -4.44
C ASN A 262 14.79 -20.82 -5.84
N PHE A 263 13.84 -19.92 -6.13
CA PHE A 263 13.79 -19.19 -7.39
C PHE A 263 15.05 -18.36 -7.63
N LYS A 264 15.51 -17.59 -6.63
CA LYS A 264 16.74 -16.78 -6.71
C LYS A 264 17.96 -17.66 -7.02
N LYS A 265 18.08 -18.80 -6.32
CA LYS A 265 19.21 -19.73 -6.52
C LYS A 265 19.26 -20.30 -7.94
N ILE A 266 18.10 -20.66 -8.51
CA ILE A 266 18.01 -21.23 -9.85
C ILE A 266 18.31 -20.20 -10.93
N ASN A 267 17.84 -18.97 -10.75
CA ASN A 267 17.88 -17.92 -11.79
C ASN A 267 19.09 -16.98 -11.68
N ASN A 268 19.88 -17.06 -10.59
CA ASN A 268 21.03 -16.22 -10.32
C ASN A 268 20.76 -14.71 -10.48
N VAL A 269 19.70 -14.22 -9.84
CA VAL A 269 19.22 -12.84 -9.92
C VAL A 269 19.07 -12.22 -8.54
N GLU A 270 19.12 -10.89 -8.46
CA GLU A 270 18.73 -10.16 -7.27
C GLU A 270 17.21 -9.91 -7.24
N ILE A 271 16.63 -9.96 -6.05
CA ILE A 271 15.18 -9.82 -5.88
C ILE A 271 14.85 -8.42 -5.37
N ILE A 272 13.86 -7.79 -6.02
CA ILE A 272 13.21 -6.57 -5.53
C ILE A 272 11.80 -6.93 -5.06
N PHE A 273 11.38 -6.35 -3.94
CA PHE A 273 9.99 -6.39 -3.46
C PHE A 273 9.44 -4.98 -3.27
N GLU A 274 8.15 -4.81 -3.57
CA GLU A 274 7.41 -3.55 -3.43
C GLU A 274 6.26 -3.67 -2.40
N PRO A 275 6.52 -4.07 -1.13
CA PRO A 275 5.47 -4.23 -0.16
C PRO A 275 4.88 -2.88 0.25
N GLY A 276 3.56 -2.74 0.17
CA GLY A 276 2.83 -1.58 0.68
C GLY A 276 1.93 -1.98 1.86
N ARG A 277 0.82 -2.65 1.55
CA ARG A 277 -0.20 -3.06 2.53
C ARG A 277 0.37 -3.90 3.67
N SER A 278 1.17 -4.89 3.40
CA SER A 278 1.77 -5.76 4.42
C SER A 278 2.69 -5.02 5.39
N ILE A 279 3.22 -3.86 5.00
CA ILE A 279 4.06 -3.01 5.87
C ILE A 279 3.22 -2.02 6.66
N CYS A 280 2.30 -1.29 6.02
CA CYS A 280 1.62 -0.17 6.70
C CYS A 280 0.13 -0.41 6.99
N GLY A 281 -0.52 -1.44 6.47
CA GLY A 281 -1.96 -1.61 6.55
C GLY A 281 -2.53 -1.60 7.97
N ASN A 282 -2.01 -2.46 8.84
CA ASN A 282 -2.42 -2.57 10.24
C ASN A 282 -1.71 -1.58 11.18
N THR A 283 -0.92 -0.66 10.63
CA THR A 283 -0.25 0.38 11.43
C THR A 283 -1.13 1.58 11.72
N GLY A 284 -2.27 1.69 11.07
CA GLY A 284 -3.14 2.85 11.16
C GLY A 284 -4.58 2.51 11.55
N ILE A 285 -5.17 3.39 12.33
CA ILE A 285 -6.59 3.42 12.67
C ILE A 285 -7.15 4.82 12.39
N LEU A 286 -8.46 4.89 12.05
CA LEU A 286 -9.21 6.15 11.95
C LEU A 286 -10.08 6.30 13.18
N VAL A 287 -9.79 7.29 14.00
CA VAL A 287 -10.54 7.60 15.22
C VAL A 287 -11.67 8.55 14.88
N SER A 288 -12.88 8.23 15.35
CA SER A 288 -14.11 8.93 15.01
C SER A 288 -15.02 9.06 16.23
N LYS A 289 -15.90 10.07 16.21
CA LYS A 289 -16.91 10.32 17.24
C LYS A 289 -18.29 9.96 16.73
N VAL A 290 -19.12 9.35 17.57
CA VAL A 290 -20.55 9.15 17.30
C VAL A 290 -21.25 10.51 17.39
N ILE A 291 -21.87 10.92 16.29
CA ILE A 291 -22.61 12.19 16.22
C ILE A 291 -24.04 11.96 16.67
N TYR A 292 -24.73 11.01 15.99
CA TYR A 292 -26.13 10.69 16.24
C TYR A 292 -26.37 9.19 16.18
N LEU A 293 -27.43 8.77 16.86
CA LEU A 293 -28.01 7.44 16.80
C LEU A 293 -29.39 7.54 16.20
N LYS A 294 -29.68 6.72 15.16
CA LYS A 294 -30.98 6.69 14.50
C LYS A 294 -31.51 5.27 14.49
N ASP A 295 -32.66 5.06 15.11
CA ASP A 295 -33.35 3.78 15.10
C ASP A 295 -34.42 3.74 14.03
N THR A 296 -34.51 2.61 13.32
CA THR A 296 -35.61 2.25 12.44
C THR A 296 -36.21 0.93 12.91
N SER A 297 -37.29 0.46 12.33
CA SER A 297 -37.88 -0.86 12.66
C SER A 297 -36.90 -2.01 12.48
N LYS A 298 -36.00 -1.95 11.48
CA LYS A 298 -35.08 -3.04 11.09
C LYS A 298 -33.64 -2.86 11.54
N LYS A 299 -33.15 -1.60 11.59
CA LYS A 299 -31.74 -1.27 11.79
C LYS A 299 -31.54 -0.17 12.82
N LYS A 300 -30.37 -0.16 13.42
CA LYS A 300 -29.83 0.98 14.16
C LYS A 300 -28.65 1.56 13.35
N PHE A 301 -28.74 2.85 13.01
CA PHE A 301 -27.64 3.59 12.42
C PHE A 301 -26.81 4.26 13.51
N VAL A 302 -25.50 4.09 13.43
CA VAL A 302 -24.50 4.82 14.21
C VAL A 302 -23.83 5.80 13.26
N ILE A 303 -24.23 7.06 13.32
CA ILE A 303 -23.70 8.13 12.46
C ILE A 303 -22.43 8.66 13.13
N ILE A 304 -21.29 8.52 12.46
CA ILE A 304 -19.99 8.95 12.96
C ILE A 304 -19.47 10.15 12.17
N ASP A 305 -18.52 10.91 12.71
CA ASP A 305 -17.95 12.09 12.03
C ASP A 305 -16.91 11.76 10.94
N ALA A 306 -16.41 10.53 10.87
CA ALA A 306 -15.67 10.03 9.71
C ALA A 306 -16.63 9.67 8.56
N ALA A 307 -16.19 9.84 7.32
CA ALA A 307 -16.99 9.57 6.13
C ALA A 307 -16.20 8.86 5.04
N MET A 308 -16.89 8.51 3.94
CA MET A 308 -16.26 7.87 2.79
C MET A 308 -15.13 8.73 2.19
N ASN A 309 -15.17 10.04 2.31
CA ASN A 309 -14.08 10.93 1.90
C ASN A 309 -12.80 10.73 2.73
N ASP A 310 -12.92 10.25 3.98
CA ASP A 310 -11.78 9.90 4.82
C ASP A 310 -11.33 8.45 4.61
N LEU A 311 -12.25 7.53 4.27
CA LEU A 311 -11.97 6.12 4.01
C LEU A 311 -12.90 5.58 2.91
N ILE A 312 -12.54 5.79 1.65
CA ILE A 312 -13.35 5.39 0.49
C ILE A 312 -13.43 3.86 0.28
N ARG A 313 -12.55 3.08 0.89
CA ARG A 313 -12.38 1.66 0.60
C ARG A 313 -13.64 0.80 0.82
N PRO A 314 -14.48 1.00 1.85
CA PRO A 314 -15.76 0.31 1.95
C PRO A 314 -16.66 0.57 0.75
N ALA A 315 -16.88 1.82 0.37
CA ALA A 315 -17.72 2.19 -0.78
C ALA A 315 -17.12 1.72 -2.13
N LEU A 316 -15.81 1.87 -2.32
CA LEU A 316 -15.15 1.58 -3.61
C LEU A 316 -14.93 0.09 -3.85
N TYR A 317 -14.55 -0.67 -2.81
CA TYR A 317 -14.09 -2.05 -2.90
C TYR A 317 -14.94 -3.05 -2.10
N GLY A 318 -15.93 -2.60 -1.32
CA GLY A 318 -16.63 -3.42 -0.34
C GLY A 318 -15.72 -3.91 0.79
N ALA A 319 -14.65 -3.17 1.08
CA ALA A 319 -13.67 -3.56 2.09
C ALA A 319 -14.26 -3.47 3.50
N LYS A 320 -14.17 -4.57 4.25
CA LYS A 320 -14.72 -4.65 5.61
C LYS A 320 -13.64 -4.29 6.62
N HIS A 321 -13.67 -3.07 7.14
CA HIS A 321 -12.81 -2.62 8.23
C HIS A 321 -13.53 -2.79 9.56
N GLN A 322 -12.95 -3.52 10.51
CA GLN A 322 -13.54 -3.67 11.84
C GLN A 322 -13.57 -2.34 12.58
N ILE A 323 -14.68 -2.09 13.28
CA ILE A 323 -14.86 -0.91 14.13
C ILE A 323 -14.90 -1.36 15.59
N HIS A 324 -14.05 -0.76 16.41
CA HIS A 324 -14.01 -1.00 17.85
C HIS A 324 -14.43 0.26 18.63
N PRO A 325 -15.19 0.10 19.73
CA PRO A 325 -15.41 1.20 20.66
C PRO A 325 -14.08 1.53 21.36
N LEU A 326 -13.86 2.80 21.72
CA LEU A 326 -12.69 3.14 22.53
C LEU A 326 -12.88 2.75 24.01
N LEU A 327 -14.12 2.54 24.43
CA LEU A 327 -14.48 2.06 25.76
C LEU A 327 -15.46 0.89 25.63
N LYS A 328 -15.06 -0.31 26.08
CA LYS A 328 -15.95 -1.46 26.16
C LYS A 328 -16.93 -1.31 27.31
N ASN A 329 -18.18 -1.70 27.07
CA ASN A 329 -19.19 -1.90 28.10
C ASN A 329 -19.79 -3.32 27.97
N ASN A 330 -20.65 -3.69 28.91
CA ASN A 330 -21.25 -5.05 28.95
C ASN A 330 -22.66 -5.09 28.32
N SER A 331 -23.18 -3.95 27.83
CA SER A 331 -24.51 -3.88 27.21
C SER A 331 -24.40 -4.13 25.71
N ASN A 332 -25.14 -5.13 25.23
CA ASN A 332 -25.21 -5.44 23.81
C ASN A 332 -26.60 -5.13 23.24
N ILE A 333 -26.61 -4.69 22.00
CA ILE A 333 -27.82 -4.51 21.20
C ILE A 333 -27.88 -5.65 20.19
N ASN A 334 -28.93 -6.47 20.29
CA ASN A 334 -29.24 -7.53 19.35
C ASN A 334 -30.09 -6.98 18.18
N LYS A 335 -29.56 -6.00 17.49
CA LYS A 335 -30.20 -5.37 16.32
C LYS A 335 -29.12 -5.09 15.30
N ASN A 336 -29.43 -5.23 14.04
CA ASN A 336 -28.48 -4.89 12.98
C ASN A 336 -28.02 -3.44 13.14
N THR A 337 -26.76 -3.24 13.48
CA THR A 337 -26.15 -1.95 13.76
C THR A 337 -25.21 -1.58 12.62
N GLU A 338 -25.53 -0.53 11.89
CA GLU A 338 -24.80 -0.08 10.71
C GLU A 338 -24.06 1.23 11.00
N PHE A 339 -22.75 1.24 10.78
CA PHE A 339 -21.92 2.44 10.92
C PHE A 339 -21.88 3.19 9.60
N VAL A 340 -22.27 4.45 9.64
CA VAL A 340 -22.40 5.33 8.47
C VAL A 340 -21.74 6.68 8.71
N GLY A 341 -21.28 7.31 7.63
CA GLY A 341 -20.76 8.67 7.67
C GLY A 341 -21.83 9.73 7.39
N PRO A 342 -21.47 11.02 7.42
CA PRO A 342 -22.35 12.16 7.19
C PRO A 342 -22.40 12.63 5.72
N VAL A 343 -21.74 11.95 4.78
CA VAL A 343 -21.80 12.31 3.37
C VAL A 343 -23.17 11.94 2.78
N CYS A 344 -23.71 12.81 1.92
CA CYS A 344 -25.06 12.68 1.35
C CYS A 344 -25.13 11.61 0.22
N GLU A 345 -24.57 10.43 0.49
CA GLU A 345 -24.63 9.26 -0.41
C GLU A 345 -24.93 7.97 0.37
N SER A 346 -25.77 7.12 -0.21
CA SER A 346 -26.09 5.80 0.38
C SER A 346 -24.87 4.87 0.48
N SER A 347 -23.82 5.15 -0.28
CA SER A 347 -22.54 4.44 -0.25
C SER A 347 -21.65 4.83 0.93
N ASP A 348 -21.99 5.89 1.69
CA ASP A 348 -21.22 6.31 2.89
C ASP A 348 -21.50 5.40 4.09
N THR A 349 -21.23 4.12 3.89
CA THR A 349 -21.34 3.07 4.89
C THR A 349 -19.99 2.39 5.11
N PHE A 350 -19.70 2.02 6.35
CA PHE A 350 -18.44 1.36 6.71
C PHE A 350 -18.62 -0.15 6.92
N ILE A 351 -19.52 -0.54 7.82
CA ILE A 351 -19.74 -1.94 8.18
C ILE A 351 -21.05 -2.10 8.96
N SER A 352 -21.65 -3.29 8.91
CA SER A 352 -22.82 -3.67 9.73
C SER A 352 -22.46 -4.83 10.64
N TYR A 353 -23.04 -4.83 11.84
CA TYR A 353 -22.94 -5.89 12.82
C TYR A 353 -24.32 -6.37 13.28
N ASN A 354 -24.55 -7.67 13.34
CA ASN A 354 -25.80 -8.22 13.89
C ASN A 354 -25.92 -7.99 15.40
N LYS A 355 -24.78 -7.86 16.07
CA LYS A 355 -24.68 -7.59 17.50
C LYS A 355 -23.51 -6.65 17.74
N TYR A 356 -23.77 -5.56 18.43
CA TYR A 356 -22.74 -4.59 18.84
C TYR A 356 -23.04 -4.07 20.25
N GLN A 357 -22.03 -3.55 20.97
CA GLN A 357 -22.29 -2.94 22.26
C GLN A 357 -23.14 -1.65 22.12
N LYS A 358 -23.90 -1.30 23.13
CA LYS A 358 -24.63 -0.03 23.19
C LYS A 358 -23.64 1.13 23.15
N LEU A 359 -23.88 2.07 22.24
CA LEU A 359 -23.18 3.34 22.14
C LEU A 359 -24.13 4.48 22.47
N ASN A 360 -23.55 5.60 22.91
CA ASN A 360 -24.24 6.87 23.10
C ASN A 360 -23.66 7.91 22.13
N GLU A 361 -24.43 8.96 21.89
CA GLU A 361 -23.93 10.14 21.20
C GLU A 361 -22.76 10.74 22.00
N GLY A 362 -21.72 11.14 21.30
CA GLY A 362 -20.48 11.58 21.92
C GLY A 362 -19.45 10.47 22.19
N ASP A 363 -19.81 9.20 22.14
CA ASP A 363 -18.85 8.10 22.26
C ASP A 363 -17.84 8.09 21.10
N TYR A 364 -16.68 7.50 21.36
CA TYR A 364 -15.63 7.38 20.35
C TYR A 364 -15.48 5.93 19.89
N VAL A 365 -15.22 5.79 18.60
CA VAL A 365 -14.89 4.51 17.95
C VAL A 365 -13.61 4.64 17.14
N CYS A 366 -13.02 3.52 16.73
CA CYS A 366 -11.95 3.51 15.75
C CYS A 366 -12.20 2.46 14.67
N ILE A 367 -11.86 2.80 13.44
CA ILE A 367 -11.88 1.93 12.28
C ILE A 367 -10.46 1.39 12.07
N ASN A 368 -10.32 0.06 12.01
CA ASN A 368 -9.01 -0.61 11.99
C ASN A 368 -8.43 -0.75 10.58
N ASN A 369 -7.11 -1.06 10.54
CA ASN A 369 -6.38 -1.45 9.33
C ASN A 369 -6.44 -0.42 8.19
N ILE A 370 -6.39 0.87 8.53
CA ILE A 370 -6.46 1.97 7.55
C ILE A 370 -5.08 2.52 7.15
N GLY A 371 -4.00 1.97 7.66
CA GLY A 371 -2.65 2.49 7.42
C GLY A 371 -2.23 2.45 5.95
N ALA A 372 -2.78 1.53 5.16
CA ALA A 372 -2.62 1.48 3.71
C ALA A 372 -3.91 1.89 3.00
N TYR A 373 -3.80 2.79 2.02
CA TYR A 373 -4.92 3.24 1.19
C TYR A 373 -6.09 3.86 1.97
N GLY A 374 -5.86 4.34 3.19
CA GLY A 374 -6.78 5.20 3.92
C GLY A 374 -6.56 6.65 3.47
N ARG A 375 -5.60 7.34 4.09
CA ARG A 375 -5.32 8.76 3.78
C ARG A 375 -4.91 9.00 2.32
N SER A 376 -4.22 8.05 1.68
CA SER A 376 -3.76 8.21 0.29
C SER A 376 -4.89 8.21 -0.74
N LEU A 377 -6.07 7.66 -0.40
CA LEU A 377 -7.28 7.71 -1.24
C LEU A 377 -8.33 8.70 -0.73
N ALA A 378 -8.03 9.47 0.34
CA ALA A 378 -8.96 10.45 0.87
C ALA A 378 -9.14 11.63 -0.10
N SER A 379 -10.29 12.28 -0.02
CA SER A 379 -10.67 13.42 -0.85
C SER A 379 -11.28 14.55 -0.02
N ASN A 380 -11.51 15.68 -0.66
CA ASN A 380 -12.26 16.81 -0.09
C ASN A 380 -13.75 16.78 -0.50
N TYR A 381 -14.30 15.60 -0.80
CA TYR A 381 -15.70 15.48 -1.17
C TYR A 381 -16.62 16.11 -0.11
N ASN A 382 -17.70 16.76 -0.55
CA ASN A 382 -18.56 17.64 0.26
C ASN A 382 -17.80 18.77 0.97
N THR A 383 -16.68 19.26 0.38
CA THR A 383 -15.81 20.32 0.93
C THR A 383 -15.33 20.00 2.35
N ARG A 384 -15.14 18.70 2.68
CA ARG A 384 -14.66 18.26 3.99
C ARG A 384 -13.13 18.31 4.02
N PRO A 385 -12.54 18.99 5.04
CA PRO A 385 -11.09 19.08 5.17
C PRO A 385 -10.44 17.73 5.44
N TYR A 386 -9.26 17.51 4.91
CA TYR A 386 -8.45 16.35 5.26
C TYR A 386 -8.19 16.26 6.77
N CYS A 387 -8.32 15.06 7.31
CA CYS A 387 -8.06 14.76 8.71
C CYS A 387 -6.58 14.93 9.08
N ALA A 388 -6.32 15.24 10.35
CA ALA A 388 -4.96 15.22 10.90
C ALA A 388 -4.39 13.80 10.89
N GLU A 389 -3.07 13.68 10.73
CA GLU A 389 -2.32 12.44 10.87
C GLU A 389 -1.39 12.51 12.08
N ILE A 390 -1.49 11.51 12.96
CA ILE A 390 -0.80 11.45 14.24
C ILE A 390 0.02 10.18 14.31
N LEU A 391 1.24 10.28 14.79
CA LEU A 391 2.14 9.15 15.01
C LEU A 391 2.34 8.93 16.51
N ILE A 392 2.08 7.72 16.97
CA ILE A 392 2.44 7.24 18.31
C ILE A 392 3.79 6.53 18.25
N ASN A 393 4.58 6.76 19.28
CA ASN A 393 5.81 6.03 19.58
C ASN A 393 5.86 5.78 21.10
N LYS A 394 5.57 4.55 21.52
CA LYS A 394 5.44 4.15 22.92
C LYS A 394 4.38 4.97 23.66
N ASN A 395 4.78 5.85 24.55
CA ASN A 395 3.92 6.72 25.36
C ASN A 395 3.86 8.18 24.88
N LYS A 396 4.50 8.50 23.75
CA LYS A 396 4.53 9.83 23.14
C LYS A 396 3.76 9.82 21.82
N TYR A 397 3.21 10.98 21.44
CA TYR A 397 2.60 11.18 20.14
C TYR A 397 3.02 12.52 19.52
N LYS A 398 2.94 12.60 18.20
CA LYS A 398 3.21 13.81 17.43
C LYS A 398 2.23 13.92 16.28
N VAL A 399 1.73 15.12 16.03
CA VAL A 399 1.02 15.45 14.78
C VAL A 399 2.07 15.47 13.67
N ILE A 400 1.93 14.55 12.71
CA ILE A 400 2.87 14.41 11.58
C ILE A 400 2.32 15.04 10.29
N ARG A 401 1.02 15.34 10.27
CA ARG A 401 0.36 16.21 9.30
C ARG A 401 -0.81 16.89 10.01
N PRO A 402 -0.88 18.22 10.02
CA PRO A 402 -2.02 18.92 10.60
C PRO A 402 -3.29 18.68 9.80
N ARG A 403 -4.45 18.90 10.42
CA ARG A 403 -5.73 18.97 9.72
C ARG A 403 -5.68 20.09 8.69
N GLN A 404 -6.24 19.86 7.52
CA GLN A 404 -6.42 20.90 6.51
C GLN A 404 -7.34 21.99 7.04
N LYS A 405 -6.99 23.24 6.85
CA LYS A 405 -7.85 24.37 7.20
C LYS A 405 -9.00 24.46 6.21
N LEU A 406 -10.21 24.72 6.71
CA LEU A 406 -11.40 24.86 5.87
C LEU A 406 -11.24 26.01 4.87
N GLU A 407 -10.61 27.08 5.30
CA GLU A 407 -10.36 28.28 4.49
C GLU A 407 -9.55 27.96 3.21
N SER A 408 -8.67 26.96 3.26
CA SER A 408 -7.92 26.52 2.08
C SER A 408 -8.75 25.76 1.03
N LEU A 409 -10.04 25.52 1.29
CA LEU A 409 -11.00 24.90 0.37
C LEU A 409 -12.01 25.89 -0.20
N ILE A 410 -12.05 27.11 0.35
CA ILE A 410 -13.01 28.14 0.00
C ILE A 410 -12.37 29.19 -0.92
N ASN A 411 -11.05 29.32 -0.86
CA ASN A 411 -10.25 30.29 -1.65
C ASN A 411 -9.69 29.68 -2.91
#